data_8ce8363ced812fa4014dd984f5b25cfd
#
_entry.id   8ce8363ced812fa4014dd984f5b25cfd
#
_cell.length_a   1.000
_cell.length_b   1.000
_cell.length_c   1.000
_cell.angle_alpha   90.00
_cell.angle_beta   90.00
_cell.angle_gamma   90.00
#
_symmetry.space_group_name_H-M   'P 1'
#
loop_
_entity.id
_entity.type
_entity.pdbx_description
1 polymer ?
#
loop_
_entity_poly.entity_id
_entity_poly.type
_entity_poly.pdbx_seq_one_letter_code
_entity_poly.pdbx_strand_id
1 'polypeptide(L)'
;SSSPMHELNQGVTVVTGGAGLIGSAVIWGINNQNQENIWLVDECEDDSLKKRNLEHLCFRRILGLGEFRHLVSQNSPELSEIRTIIHLGACSSTTETDEDYLHDNNFLYTKELCEWSLCNGVRFVYASSAATYGDGTLGMDDKDEEIEKFQPLNLYGWSKHKFDLLARKEGWLDQITGLKYFNVYGPNEEHKGDMRSVVSKAYEQIAETGRMTLFRSHRHDYRDGEQK
;
A
#
# COMPACT_ATOMS: atom_id res chain seq x y z
N SER A 1 -5.51 -27.65 -7.67
CA SER A 1 -5.69 -26.28 -7.14
C SER A 1 -4.33 -25.64 -7.04
N SER A 2 -4.11 -24.64 -7.88
CA SER A 2 -2.90 -23.84 -7.84
C SER A 2 -2.82 -23.10 -6.48
N SER A 3 -1.65 -23.14 -5.86
CA SER A 3 -1.40 -22.41 -4.62
C SER A 3 -1.61 -20.90 -4.87
N PRO A 4 -2.13 -20.15 -3.88
CA PRO A 4 -2.27 -18.68 -4.00
C PRO A 4 -0.98 -17.96 -4.41
N MET A 5 0.18 -18.52 -4.05
CA MET A 5 1.49 -18.01 -4.50
C MET A 5 1.69 -18.16 -6.01
N HIS A 6 1.07 -19.17 -6.62
CA HIS A 6 1.17 -19.37 -8.07
C HIS A 6 0.41 -18.28 -8.85
N GLU A 7 -0.65 -17.73 -8.27
CA GLU A 7 -1.42 -16.66 -8.91
C GLU A 7 -0.68 -15.32 -8.88
N LEU A 8 0.08 -15.04 -7.84
CA LEU A 8 0.94 -13.85 -7.76
C LEU A 8 2.14 -13.94 -8.72
N ASN A 9 2.53 -15.14 -9.11
CA ASN A 9 3.60 -15.38 -10.08
C ASN A 9 3.17 -15.17 -11.53
N GLN A 10 1.87 -14.99 -11.77
CA GLN A 10 1.33 -14.81 -13.11
C GLN A 10 1.02 -13.33 -13.36
N GLY A 11 1.81 -12.69 -14.22
CA GLY A 11 1.61 -11.33 -14.63
C GLY A 11 2.41 -10.30 -13.83
N VAL A 12 2.06 -9.04 -14.03
CA VAL A 12 2.76 -7.90 -13.46
C VAL A 12 2.17 -7.53 -12.10
N THR A 13 3.06 -7.27 -11.15
CA THR A 13 2.72 -6.61 -9.89
C THR A 13 3.19 -5.16 -9.95
N VAL A 14 2.27 -4.23 -9.79
CA VAL A 14 2.58 -2.81 -9.70
C VAL A 14 2.75 -2.43 -8.23
N VAL A 15 3.85 -1.76 -7.91
CA VAL A 15 4.08 -1.19 -6.57
C VAL A 15 4.18 0.32 -6.70
N THR A 16 3.16 1.04 -6.28
CA THR A 16 3.19 2.51 -6.24
C THR A 16 3.90 2.95 -4.97
N GLY A 17 4.64 4.04 -5.03
CA GLY A 17 5.50 4.44 -3.93
C GLY A 17 6.66 3.46 -3.69
N GLY A 18 7.02 2.71 -4.72
CA GLY A 18 7.98 1.60 -4.63
C GLY A 18 9.40 2.02 -4.28
N ALA A 19 9.76 3.29 -4.45
CA ALA A 19 11.07 3.81 -4.07
C ALA A 19 11.12 4.34 -2.62
N GLY A 20 9.98 4.43 -1.95
CA GLY A 20 9.92 4.77 -0.53
C GLY A 20 10.42 3.63 0.35
N LEU A 21 10.48 3.88 1.66
CA LEU A 21 10.97 2.89 2.63
C LEU A 21 10.14 1.61 2.61
N ILE A 22 8.82 1.74 2.71
CA ILE A 22 7.92 0.59 2.74
C ILE A 22 7.80 -0.05 1.37
N GLY A 23 7.65 0.76 0.32
CA GLY A 23 7.54 0.26 -1.05
C GLY A 23 8.76 -0.54 -1.48
N SER A 24 9.96 -0.06 -1.17
CA SER A 24 11.20 -0.78 -1.47
C SER A 24 11.33 -2.08 -0.67
N ALA A 25 10.85 -2.09 0.58
CA ALA A 25 10.81 -3.31 1.38
C ALA A 25 9.82 -4.34 0.82
N VAL A 26 8.68 -3.89 0.30
CA VAL A 26 7.71 -4.77 -0.39
C VAL A 26 8.35 -5.40 -1.63
N ILE A 27 9.03 -4.60 -2.46
CA ILE A 27 9.73 -5.12 -3.65
C ILE A 27 10.79 -6.15 -3.24
N TRP A 28 11.57 -5.85 -2.19
CA TRP A 28 12.54 -6.80 -1.66
C TRP A 28 11.88 -8.13 -1.26
N GLY A 29 10.74 -8.07 -0.57
CA GLY A 29 9.98 -9.27 -0.20
C GLY A 29 9.49 -10.06 -1.42
N ILE A 30 9.00 -9.38 -2.44
CA ILE A 30 8.59 -10.00 -3.70
C ILE A 30 9.78 -10.66 -4.41
N ASN A 31 10.91 -9.97 -4.46
CA ASN A 31 12.13 -10.53 -5.04
C ASN A 31 12.59 -11.79 -4.31
N ASN A 32 12.43 -11.86 -2.99
CA ASN A 32 12.74 -13.05 -2.20
C ASN A 32 11.84 -14.25 -2.53
N GLN A 33 10.69 -14.01 -3.13
CA GLN A 33 9.80 -15.05 -3.66
C GLN A 33 10.16 -15.41 -5.12
N ASN A 34 11.34 -15.01 -5.60
CA ASN A 34 11.81 -15.20 -6.97
C ASN A 34 10.93 -14.52 -8.02
N GLN A 35 10.33 -13.40 -7.69
CA GLN A 35 9.54 -12.59 -8.60
C GLN A 35 10.22 -11.26 -8.90
N GLU A 36 10.34 -10.95 -10.17
CA GLU A 36 10.96 -9.72 -10.67
C GLU A 36 10.03 -8.97 -11.64
N ASN A 37 8.87 -9.53 -11.94
CA ASN A 37 7.92 -8.92 -12.86
C ASN A 37 7.13 -7.81 -12.17
N ILE A 38 7.84 -6.76 -11.82
CA ILE A 38 7.37 -5.64 -11.03
C ILE A 38 7.48 -4.37 -11.85
N TRP A 39 6.41 -3.56 -11.85
CA TRP A 39 6.45 -2.19 -12.29
C TRP A 39 6.44 -1.29 -11.06
N LEU A 40 7.45 -0.45 -10.97
CA LEU A 40 7.59 0.49 -9.87
C LEU A 40 7.05 1.84 -10.33
N VAL A 41 6.13 2.41 -9.57
CA VAL A 41 5.57 3.73 -9.83
C VAL A 41 5.99 4.68 -8.73
N ASP A 42 6.85 5.62 -9.06
CA ASP A 42 7.33 6.63 -8.11
C ASP A 42 8.05 7.77 -8.84
N GLU A 43 8.20 8.89 -8.17
CA GLU A 43 9.05 10.00 -8.60
C GLU A 43 10.36 9.94 -7.82
N CYS A 44 11.44 9.56 -8.48
CA CYS A 44 12.72 9.32 -7.80
C CYS A 44 13.95 9.93 -8.50
N GLU A 45 13.77 10.66 -9.60
CA GLU A 45 14.89 11.18 -10.39
C GLU A 45 15.86 12.05 -9.59
N ASP A 46 15.33 12.94 -8.75
CA ASP A 46 16.11 13.89 -7.96
C ASP A 46 16.22 13.51 -6.48
N ASP A 47 15.84 12.29 -6.12
CA ASP A 47 15.82 11.85 -4.72
C ASP A 47 16.88 10.77 -4.49
N SER A 48 18.00 11.17 -3.86
CA SER A 48 19.10 10.26 -3.57
C SER A 48 18.75 9.15 -2.58
N LEU A 49 17.84 9.42 -1.64
CA LEU A 49 17.39 8.42 -0.67
C LEU A 49 16.54 7.34 -1.36
N LYS A 50 15.63 7.76 -2.23
CA LYS A 50 14.84 6.83 -3.03
C LYS A 50 15.70 5.97 -3.94
N LYS A 51 16.69 6.57 -4.61
CA LYS A 51 17.65 5.82 -5.44
C LYS A 51 18.41 4.78 -4.61
N ARG A 52 18.82 5.13 -3.40
CA ARG A 52 19.48 4.21 -2.48
C ARG A 52 18.56 3.06 -2.06
N ASN A 53 17.29 3.35 -1.82
CA ASN A 53 16.29 2.32 -1.48
C ASN A 53 16.14 1.28 -2.59
N LEU A 54 16.38 1.64 -3.84
CA LEU A 54 16.22 0.76 -4.99
C LEU A 54 17.47 -0.07 -5.31
N GLU A 55 18.60 0.22 -4.65
CA GLU A 55 19.81 -0.56 -4.84
C GLU A 55 19.57 -2.04 -4.54
N HIS A 56 20.07 -2.91 -5.40
CA HIS A 56 19.96 -4.38 -5.30
C HIS A 56 18.54 -4.94 -5.45
N LEU A 57 17.54 -4.11 -5.82
CA LEU A 57 16.19 -4.59 -6.12
C LEU A 57 16.05 -4.91 -7.61
N CYS A 58 15.22 -5.89 -7.90
CA CYS A 58 14.90 -6.31 -9.26
C CYS A 58 13.47 -5.91 -9.61
N PHE A 59 13.34 -5.16 -10.69
CA PHE A 59 12.05 -4.78 -11.27
C PHE A 59 12.24 -4.53 -12.77
N ARG A 60 11.15 -4.59 -13.54
CA ARG A 60 11.23 -4.49 -15.01
C ARG A 60 11.02 -3.10 -15.55
N ARG A 61 10.21 -2.28 -14.87
CA ARG A 61 9.83 -0.97 -15.37
C ARG A 61 9.69 0.00 -14.22
N ILE A 62 10.07 1.25 -14.48
CA ILE A 62 9.79 2.36 -13.58
C ILE A 62 8.94 3.38 -14.35
N LEU A 63 7.89 3.87 -13.70
CA LEU A 63 6.95 4.84 -14.24
C LEU A 63 6.81 6.01 -13.27
N GLY A 64 6.70 7.22 -13.81
CA GLY A 64 6.26 8.36 -13.02
C GLY A 64 4.78 8.26 -12.66
N LEU A 65 4.39 8.96 -11.60
CA LEU A 65 3.02 8.99 -11.10
C LEU A 65 2.02 9.44 -12.16
N GLY A 66 2.30 10.57 -12.81
CA GLY A 66 1.43 11.13 -13.83
C GLY A 66 1.28 10.23 -15.04
N GLU A 67 2.36 9.59 -15.49
CA GLU A 67 2.34 8.63 -16.57
C GLU A 67 1.45 7.43 -16.25
N PHE A 68 1.60 6.86 -15.07
CA PHE A 68 0.80 5.71 -14.66
C PHE A 68 -0.68 6.07 -14.52
N ARG A 69 -1.00 7.19 -13.87
CA ARG A 69 -2.39 7.66 -13.77
C ARG A 69 -3.03 7.90 -15.13
N HIS A 70 -2.25 8.43 -16.09
CA HIS A 70 -2.75 8.63 -17.45
C HIS A 70 -3.08 7.30 -18.11
N LEU A 71 -2.19 6.32 -18.06
CA LEU A 71 -2.46 4.98 -18.58
C LEU A 71 -3.71 4.34 -17.98
N VAL A 72 -3.88 4.47 -16.68
CA VAL A 72 -5.07 3.97 -15.98
C VAL A 72 -6.34 4.68 -16.46
N SER A 73 -6.31 6.00 -16.58
CA SER A 73 -7.45 6.79 -17.05
C SER A 73 -7.90 6.43 -18.46
N GLN A 74 -6.96 6.03 -19.31
CA GLN A 74 -7.22 5.60 -20.68
C GLN A 74 -7.54 4.11 -20.79
N ASN A 75 -7.49 3.38 -19.69
CA ASN A 75 -7.56 1.91 -19.68
C ASN A 75 -6.66 1.31 -20.76
N SER A 76 -5.41 1.77 -20.80
CA SER A 76 -4.45 1.44 -21.84
C SER A 76 -4.22 -0.07 -21.96
N PRO A 77 -4.11 -0.61 -23.19
CA PRO A 77 -3.74 -2.02 -23.41
C PRO A 77 -2.40 -2.41 -22.79
N GLU A 78 -1.50 -1.44 -22.56
CA GLU A 78 -0.22 -1.68 -21.86
C GLU A 78 -0.41 -2.27 -20.48
N LEU A 79 -1.57 -2.04 -19.84
CA LEU A 79 -1.88 -2.49 -18.49
C LEU A 79 -2.46 -3.90 -18.43
N SER A 80 -2.62 -4.57 -19.58
CA SER A 80 -3.33 -5.85 -19.68
C SER A 80 -2.68 -7.00 -18.90
N GLU A 81 -1.38 -6.92 -18.66
CA GLU A 81 -0.65 -7.96 -17.90
C GLU A 81 -0.64 -7.74 -16.40
N ILE A 82 -1.16 -6.61 -15.91
CA ILE A 82 -1.23 -6.32 -14.48
C ILE A 82 -2.24 -7.25 -13.81
N ARG A 83 -1.81 -7.89 -12.74
CA ARG A 83 -2.65 -8.77 -11.92
C ARG A 83 -2.82 -8.30 -10.49
N THR A 84 -1.87 -7.51 -10.01
CA THR A 84 -1.90 -6.98 -8.65
C THR A 84 -1.37 -5.54 -8.64
N ILE A 85 -2.06 -4.68 -7.92
CA ILE A 85 -1.56 -3.34 -7.58
C ILE A 85 -1.42 -3.26 -6.07
N ILE A 86 -0.21 -2.97 -5.61
CA ILE A 86 0.10 -2.65 -4.22
C ILE A 86 0.32 -1.14 -4.17
N HIS A 87 -0.68 -0.43 -3.68
CA HIS A 87 -0.72 1.02 -3.69
C HIS A 87 -0.23 1.60 -2.36
N LEU A 88 1.03 1.97 -2.35
CA LEU A 88 1.72 2.58 -1.21
C LEU A 88 2.10 4.04 -1.47
N GLY A 89 1.90 4.51 -2.70
CA GLY A 89 2.22 5.86 -3.13
C GLY A 89 1.17 6.85 -2.66
N ALA A 90 1.47 7.52 -1.56
CA ALA A 90 0.68 8.62 -1.04
C ALA A 90 1.59 9.57 -0.28
N CYS A 91 1.15 10.79 -0.08
CA CYS A 91 1.83 11.70 0.84
C CYS A 91 1.81 11.09 2.24
N SER A 92 2.96 10.91 2.84
CA SER A 92 3.13 10.37 4.19
C SER A 92 3.36 11.45 5.24
N SER A 93 3.43 12.72 4.82
CA SER A 93 3.64 13.85 5.73
C SER A 93 2.37 14.15 6.52
N THR A 94 2.41 13.93 7.82
CA THR A 94 1.31 14.26 8.73
C THR A 94 1.18 15.76 8.98
N THR A 95 2.14 16.55 8.50
CA THR A 95 2.16 18.03 8.62
C THR A 95 1.74 18.74 7.33
N GLU A 96 1.37 17.99 6.29
CA GLU A 96 0.90 18.58 5.03
C GLU A 96 -0.39 19.35 5.25
N THR A 97 -0.43 20.56 4.74
CA THR A 97 -1.55 21.49 4.91
C THR A 97 -2.27 21.84 3.61
N ASP A 98 -1.77 21.41 2.47
CA ASP A 98 -2.41 21.57 1.18
C ASP A 98 -3.52 20.54 1.00
N GLU A 99 -4.76 20.93 1.26
CA GLU A 99 -5.92 20.05 1.17
C GLU A 99 -6.17 19.53 -0.25
N ASP A 100 -5.97 20.36 -1.25
CA ASP A 100 -6.18 19.98 -2.65
C ASP A 100 -5.16 18.92 -3.08
N TYR A 101 -3.91 19.10 -2.68
CA TYR A 101 -2.85 18.13 -2.91
C TYR A 101 -3.15 16.79 -2.23
N LEU A 102 -3.55 16.80 -0.96
CA LEU A 102 -3.90 15.60 -0.23
C LEU A 102 -5.12 14.90 -0.82
N HIS A 103 -6.13 15.68 -1.21
CA HIS A 103 -7.33 15.14 -1.83
C HIS A 103 -6.99 14.44 -3.16
N ASP A 104 -6.22 15.06 -4.01
CA ASP A 104 -5.81 14.45 -5.28
C ASP A 104 -4.90 13.24 -5.08
N ASN A 105 -3.83 13.41 -4.33
CA ASN A 105 -2.76 12.42 -4.21
C ASN A 105 -3.15 11.22 -3.32
N ASN A 106 -3.94 11.45 -2.27
CA ASN A 106 -4.28 10.39 -1.31
C ASN A 106 -5.68 9.82 -1.51
N PHE A 107 -6.62 10.60 -1.98
CA PHE A 107 -8.00 10.14 -2.17
C PHE A 107 -8.31 9.81 -3.62
N LEU A 108 -8.22 10.77 -4.54
CA LEU A 108 -8.59 10.55 -5.94
C LEU A 108 -7.70 9.51 -6.61
N TYR A 109 -6.41 9.56 -6.37
CA TYR A 109 -5.48 8.59 -6.91
C TYR A 109 -5.81 7.17 -6.45
N THR A 110 -6.05 6.97 -5.15
CA THR A 110 -6.43 5.66 -4.62
C THR A 110 -7.76 5.19 -5.19
N LYS A 111 -8.73 6.08 -5.29
CA LYS A 111 -10.04 5.80 -5.90
C LYS A 111 -9.90 5.36 -7.35
N GLU A 112 -9.14 6.09 -8.17
CA GLU A 112 -8.91 5.76 -9.58
C GLU A 112 -8.31 4.37 -9.75
N LEU A 113 -7.28 4.04 -8.96
CA LEU A 113 -6.64 2.74 -9.03
C LEU A 113 -7.56 1.61 -8.56
N CYS A 114 -8.32 1.85 -7.51
CA CYS A 114 -9.28 0.87 -7.00
C CYS A 114 -10.37 0.56 -8.02
N GLU A 115 -10.99 1.59 -8.58
CA GLU A 115 -12.03 1.43 -9.60
C GLU A 115 -11.51 0.68 -10.83
N TRP A 116 -10.35 1.09 -11.33
CA TRP A 116 -9.72 0.40 -12.45
C TRP A 116 -9.43 -1.07 -12.13
N SER A 117 -8.90 -1.34 -10.96
CA SER A 117 -8.58 -2.70 -10.53
C SER A 117 -9.80 -3.59 -10.44
N LEU A 118 -10.87 -3.10 -9.84
CA LEU A 118 -12.13 -3.84 -9.73
C LEU A 118 -12.76 -4.11 -11.09
N CYS A 119 -12.70 -3.15 -12.01
CA CYS A 119 -13.22 -3.31 -13.38
C CYS A 119 -12.42 -4.31 -14.21
N ASN A 120 -11.14 -4.49 -13.93
CA ASN A 120 -10.24 -5.34 -14.71
C ASN A 120 -9.85 -6.66 -14.01
N GLY A 121 -10.48 -6.99 -12.90
CA GLY A 121 -10.18 -8.21 -12.15
C GLY A 121 -8.77 -8.23 -11.55
N VAL A 122 -8.22 -7.06 -11.24
CA VAL A 122 -6.91 -6.87 -10.65
C VAL A 122 -7.04 -6.82 -9.14
N ARG A 123 -6.16 -7.54 -8.44
CA ARG A 123 -6.09 -7.48 -6.99
C ARG A 123 -5.59 -6.11 -6.57
N PHE A 124 -6.30 -5.46 -5.67
CA PHE A 124 -5.94 -4.14 -5.17
C PHE A 124 -5.63 -4.20 -3.68
N VAL A 125 -4.41 -3.79 -3.34
CA VAL A 125 -3.93 -3.69 -1.97
C VAL A 125 -3.52 -2.23 -1.74
N TYR A 126 -4.00 -1.62 -0.68
CA TYR A 126 -3.69 -0.22 -0.39
C TYR A 126 -3.25 -0.02 1.05
N ALA A 127 -2.44 0.99 1.30
CA ALA A 127 -1.98 1.34 2.63
C ALA A 127 -2.84 2.44 3.25
N SER A 128 -3.24 2.21 4.50
CA SER A 128 -3.91 3.21 5.32
C SER A 128 -3.10 3.39 6.60
N SER A 129 -2.81 4.62 6.99
CA SER A 129 -2.01 4.86 8.18
C SER A 129 -2.85 4.78 9.46
N ALA A 130 -2.17 4.61 10.60
CA ALA A 130 -2.79 4.64 11.91
C ALA A 130 -3.52 5.97 12.21
N ALA A 131 -3.12 7.06 11.55
CA ALA A 131 -3.78 8.36 11.69
C ALA A 131 -5.27 8.31 11.30
N THR A 132 -5.67 7.36 10.47
CA THR A 132 -7.07 7.12 10.11
C THR A 132 -7.94 6.80 11.33
N TYR A 133 -7.35 6.22 12.36
CA TYR A 133 -8.05 5.83 13.59
C TYR A 133 -8.01 6.90 14.68
N GLY A 134 -7.59 8.12 14.38
CA GLY A 134 -7.49 9.20 15.33
C GLY A 134 -6.43 8.95 16.40
N ASP A 135 -6.76 9.20 17.66
CA ASP A 135 -5.86 9.01 18.80
C ASP A 135 -5.87 7.56 19.34
N GLY A 136 -6.63 6.68 18.75
CA GLY A 136 -6.78 5.31 19.19
C GLY A 136 -7.76 5.10 20.36
N THR A 137 -8.48 6.14 20.79
CA THR A 137 -9.46 6.01 21.90
C THR A 137 -10.61 5.07 21.58
N LEU A 138 -10.93 4.91 20.30
CA LEU A 138 -11.95 3.99 19.80
C LEU A 138 -11.41 2.58 19.51
N GLY A 139 -10.14 2.36 19.79
CA GLY A 139 -9.46 1.11 19.45
C GLY A 139 -8.94 1.14 18.00
N MET A 140 -8.16 0.12 17.66
CA MET A 140 -7.56 -0.01 16.34
C MET A 140 -8.08 -1.25 15.63
N ASP A 141 -9.36 -1.47 15.77
CA ASP A 141 -10.08 -2.54 15.10
C ASP A 141 -10.50 -2.04 13.71
N ASP A 142 -10.20 -2.78 12.68
CA ASP A 142 -10.56 -2.47 11.31
C ASP A 142 -11.87 -3.16 10.89
N LYS A 143 -12.73 -3.45 11.83
CA LYS A 143 -14.08 -3.87 11.50
C LYS A 143 -14.78 -2.76 10.72
N ASP A 144 -15.40 -3.13 9.63
CA ASP A 144 -16.06 -2.21 8.72
C ASP A 144 -17.05 -1.28 9.44
N GLU A 145 -17.69 -1.79 10.48
CA GLU A 145 -18.68 -1.07 11.29
C GLU A 145 -18.07 0.08 12.12
N GLU A 146 -16.77 0.01 12.38
CA GLU A 146 -16.08 1.00 13.22
C GLU A 146 -15.46 2.16 12.42
N ILE A 147 -15.33 2.02 11.09
CA ILE A 147 -14.66 3.02 10.25
C ILE A 147 -15.30 4.41 10.39
N GLU A 148 -16.62 4.49 10.44
CA GLU A 148 -17.33 5.78 10.54
C GLU A 148 -17.15 6.47 11.89
N LYS A 149 -16.79 5.72 12.93
CA LYS A 149 -16.60 6.25 14.29
C LYS A 149 -15.24 6.88 14.48
N PHE A 150 -14.26 6.55 13.64
CA PHE A 150 -12.92 7.08 13.77
C PHE A 150 -12.83 8.52 13.30
N GLN A 151 -12.13 9.34 14.06
CA GLN A 151 -11.85 10.73 13.71
C GLN A 151 -10.34 10.91 13.55
N PRO A 152 -9.88 11.12 12.31
CA PRO A 152 -8.46 11.38 12.06
C PRO A 152 -7.97 12.65 12.76
N LEU A 153 -6.71 12.61 13.20
CA LEU A 153 -6.09 13.72 13.93
C LEU A 153 -5.61 14.87 13.04
N ASN A 154 -5.49 14.65 11.74
CA ASN A 154 -4.94 15.63 10.81
C ASN A 154 -5.48 15.46 9.40
N LEU A 155 -5.16 16.43 8.52
CA LEU A 155 -5.61 16.43 7.13
C LEU A 155 -5.13 15.18 6.36
N TYR A 156 -3.92 14.73 6.64
CA TYR A 156 -3.39 13.51 6.04
C TYR A 156 -4.27 12.29 6.38
N GLY A 157 -4.58 12.10 7.66
CA GLY A 157 -5.47 11.03 8.11
C GLY A 157 -6.86 11.14 7.49
N TRP A 158 -7.40 12.35 7.37
CA TRP A 158 -8.68 12.60 6.71
C TRP A 158 -8.67 12.22 5.24
N SER A 159 -7.59 12.52 4.52
CA SER A 159 -7.48 12.16 3.11
C SER A 159 -7.49 10.64 2.90
N LYS A 160 -6.90 9.89 3.80
CA LYS A 160 -6.95 8.42 3.81
C LYS A 160 -8.32 7.89 4.23
N HIS A 161 -8.89 8.48 5.25
CA HIS A 161 -10.20 8.08 5.77
C HIS A 161 -11.33 8.26 4.78
N LYS A 162 -11.30 9.31 3.97
CA LYS A 162 -12.27 9.53 2.89
C LYS A 162 -12.36 8.31 1.96
N PHE A 163 -11.24 7.71 1.62
CA PHE A 163 -11.24 6.52 0.78
C PHE A 163 -11.87 5.33 1.51
N ASP A 164 -11.54 5.11 2.78
CA ASP A 164 -12.13 4.03 3.57
C ASP A 164 -13.66 4.16 3.64
N LEU A 165 -14.18 5.38 3.83
CA LEU A 165 -15.61 5.66 3.82
C LEU A 165 -16.25 5.39 2.45
N LEU A 166 -15.59 5.82 1.38
CA LEU A 166 -16.06 5.56 0.02
C LEU A 166 -16.09 4.06 -0.27
N ALA A 167 -15.03 3.35 0.05
CA ALA A 167 -14.93 1.91 -0.17
C ALA A 167 -16.03 1.14 0.58
N ARG A 168 -16.35 1.57 1.78
CA ARG A 168 -17.46 1.01 2.54
C ARG A 168 -18.79 1.29 1.85
N LYS A 169 -19.04 2.52 1.48
CA LYS A 169 -20.29 2.94 0.81
C LYS A 169 -20.51 2.18 -0.49
N GLU A 170 -19.47 1.98 -1.28
CA GLU A 170 -19.54 1.31 -2.58
C GLU A 170 -19.50 -0.22 -2.48
N GLY A 171 -19.32 -0.76 -1.28
CA GLY A 171 -19.23 -2.21 -1.09
C GLY A 171 -17.90 -2.82 -1.56
N TRP A 172 -16.83 -2.04 -1.59
CA TRP A 172 -15.51 -2.50 -2.07
C TRP A 172 -14.70 -3.23 -1.02
N LEU A 173 -15.00 -3.03 0.26
CA LEU A 173 -14.14 -3.53 1.35
C LEU A 173 -13.96 -5.05 1.35
N ASP A 174 -14.93 -5.80 0.83
CA ASP A 174 -14.84 -7.26 0.67
C ASP A 174 -13.98 -7.68 -0.54
N GLN A 175 -13.68 -6.74 -1.43
CA GLN A 175 -13.01 -6.99 -2.70
C GLN A 175 -11.56 -6.48 -2.73
N ILE A 176 -11.17 -5.66 -1.76
CA ILE A 176 -9.85 -5.04 -1.68
C ILE A 176 -9.19 -5.38 -0.35
N THR A 177 -7.87 -5.19 -0.28
CA THR A 177 -7.10 -5.46 0.94
C THR A 177 -6.50 -4.17 1.47
N GLY A 178 -6.91 -3.76 2.66
CA GLY A 178 -6.35 -2.61 3.36
C GLY A 178 -5.21 -3.02 4.28
N LEU A 179 -4.10 -2.32 4.19
CA LEU A 179 -2.97 -2.46 5.08
C LEU A 179 -3.00 -1.35 6.11
N LYS A 180 -3.13 -1.71 7.36
CA LYS A 180 -3.09 -0.78 8.48
C LYS A 180 -1.78 -0.98 9.22
N TYR A 181 -0.95 0.05 9.30
CA TYR A 181 0.30 -0.02 10.04
C TYR A 181 0.56 1.28 10.78
N PHE A 182 1.28 1.16 11.88
CA PHE A 182 1.66 2.29 12.70
C PHE A 182 2.95 2.90 12.16
N ASN A 183 3.09 4.21 12.30
CA ASN A 183 4.36 4.88 12.11
C ASN A 183 5.32 4.48 13.23
N VAL A 184 5.89 3.31 13.12
CA VAL A 184 6.97 2.86 14.01
C VAL A 184 8.31 3.40 13.56
N TYR A 185 8.30 4.32 12.59
CA TYR A 185 9.52 4.76 11.91
C TYR A 185 10.03 6.05 12.50
N GLY A 186 11.05 5.89 13.31
CA GLY A 186 11.98 6.97 13.50
C GLY A 186 12.82 7.18 12.24
N PRO A 187 13.52 8.31 12.14
CA PRO A 187 14.39 8.60 10.98
C PRO A 187 15.62 7.69 10.85
N ASN A 188 15.71 6.61 11.60
CA ASN A 188 16.88 5.75 11.67
C ASN A 188 16.82 4.60 10.67
N GLU A 189 17.82 4.53 9.80
CA GLU A 189 18.03 3.43 8.85
C GLU A 189 18.20 2.05 9.52
N GLU A 190 18.52 2.00 10.80
CA GLU A 190 18.70 0.78 11.58
C GLU A 190 17.44 -0.09 11.59
N HIS A 191 16.26 0.53 11.46
CA HIS A 191 14.99 -0.20 11.39
C HIS A 191 14.67 -0.78 10.00
N LYS A 192 15.46 -0.48 9.00
CA LYS A 192 15.22 -0.94 7.63
C LYS A 192 15.27 -2.47 7.51
N GLY A 193 16.16 -3.13 8.25
CA GLY A 193 16.24 -4.59 8.28
C GLY A 193 15.00 -5.24 8.91
N ASP A 194 14.57 -4.74 10.05
CA ASP A 194 13.38 -5.23 10.75
C ASP A 194 12.12 -4.97 9.93
N MET A 195 12.04 -3.81 9.28
CA MET A 195 10.95 -3.44 8.40
C MET A 195 10.83 -4.38 7.21
N ARG A 196 11.93 -4.73 6.56
CA ARG A 196 11.93 -5.67 5.45
C ARG A 196 11.43 -7.05 5.87
N SER A 197 11.82 -7.51 7.05
CA SER A 197 11.33 -8.76 7.61
C SER A 197 9.82 -8.73 7.86
N VAL A 198 9.31 -7.65 8.45
CA VAL A 198 7.88 -7.46 8.70
C VAL A 198 7.09 -7.45 7.40
N VAL A 199 7.55 -6.69 6.41
CA VAL A 199 6.87 -6.59 5.10
C VAL A 199 6.93 -7.91 4.34
N SER A 200 8.03 -8.65 4.42
CA SER A 200 8.15 -9.96 3.80
C SER A 200 7.11 -10.95 4.36
N LYS A 201 6.97 -11.00 5.68
CA LYS A 201 5.95 -11.81 6.34
C LYS A 201 4.54 -11.39 5.96
N ALA A 202 4.30 -10.08 5.90
CA ALA A 202 3.02 -9.54 5.48
C ALA A 202 2.67 -9.96 4.05
N TYR A 203 3.64 -9.92 3.15
CA TYR A 203 3.46 -10.35 1.78
C TYR A 203 3.12 -11.85 1.69
N GLU A 204 3.81 -12.68 2.47
CA GLU A 204 3.49 -14.11 2.58
C GLU A 204 2.04 -14.33 3.03
N GLN A 205 1.59 -13.59 4.03
CA GLN A 205 0.21 -13.68 4.52
C GLN A 205 -0.82 -13.25 3.47
N ILE A 206 -0.54 -12.20 2.70
CA ILE A 206 -1.41 -11.81 1.58
C ILE A 206 -1.51 -12.93 0.57
N ALA A 207 -0.37 -13.54 0.22
CA ALA A 207 -0.31 -14.62 -0.74
C ALA A 207 -1.10 -15.85 -0.29
N GLU A 208 -1.04 -16.18 1.01
CA GLU A 208 -1.68 -17.35 1.58
C GLU A 208 -3.17 -17.16 1.85
N THR A 209 -3.56 -16.03 2.40
CA THR A 209 -4.89 -15.82 2.96
C THR A 209 -5.73 -14.78 2.24
N GLY A 210 -5.14 -13.99 1.35
CA GLY A 210 -5.78 -12.82 0.78
C GLY A 210 -6.02 -11.69 1.76
N ARG A 211 -5.49 -11.82 2.99
CA ARG A 211 -5.57 -10.81 4.04
C ARG A 211 -4.19 -10.49 4.57
N MET A 212 -4.02 -9.24 4.95
CA MET A 212 -2.84 -8.81 5.66
C MET A 212 -3.26 -8.24 7.02
N THR A 213 -2.83 -8.93 8.07
CA THR A 213 -3.13 -8.55 9.45
C THR A 213 -1.91 -8.04 10.20
N LEU A 214 -0.75 -8.19 9.61
CA LEU A 214 0.54 -7.99 10.24
C LEU A 214 0.72 -6.60 10.88
N PHE A 215 0.18 -5.58 10.24
CA PHE A 215 0.36 -4.20 10.70
C PHE A 215 -0.69 -3.73 11.71
N ARG A 216 -1.59 -4.61 12.13
CA ARG A 216 -2.59 -4.28 13.15
C ARG A 216 -2.12 -4.54 14.56
N SER A 217 -1.18 -5.45 14.71
CA SER A 217 -0.69 -5.78 16.04
C SER A 217 0.10 -4.63 16.64
N HIS A 218 -0.12 -4.37 17.87
CA HIS A 218 0.73 -3.52 18.66
C HIS A 218 1.03 -4.18 19.97
N ARG A 219 2.04 -3.77 20.49
CA ARG A 219 3.00 -4.35 21.40
C ARG A 219 2.55 -5.14 22.62
N HIS A 220 1.33 -5.37 22.93
CA HIS A 220 1.00 -6.19 24.09
C HIS A 220 0.76 -7.64 23.72
N ASP A 221 0.23 -7.87 22.59
CA ASP A 221 -0.26 -9.18 22.22
C ASP A 221 0.54 -9.83 21.13
N TYR A 222 1.28 -9.05 20.35
CA TYR A 222 1.99 -9.52 19.17
C TYR A 222 1.20 -10.52 18.32
N ARG A 223 -0.12 -10.38 18.37
CA ARG A 223 -1.04 -11.10 17.52
C ARG A 223 -1.12 -10.36 16.19
N ASP A 224 -1.73 -10.91 15.20
CA ASP A 224 -1.88 -10.25 13.91
C ASP A 224 -0.55 -9.85 13.26
N GLY A 225 0.42 -10.76 13.29
CA GLY A 225 1.70 -10.52 12.64
C GLY A 225 2.84 -10.14 13.56
N GLU A 226 2.68 -10.38 14.83
CA GLU A 226 3.66 -10.33 15.92
C GLU A 226 4.97 -9.62 15.64
N GLN A 227 5.07 -8.40 16.09
CA GLN A 227 6.32 -7.68 16.18
C GLN A 227 6.90 -7.83 17.60
N LYS A 228 8.08 -8.35 17.68
CA LYS A 228 8.88 -8.35 18.90
C LYS A 228 9.87 -7.20 18.90
#